data_4e2972a6b583e0044a18f23d615162f6
#
_entry.id   4e2972a6b583e0044a18f23d615162f6
#
_cell.length_a   1.000
_cell.length_b   1.000
_cell.length_c   1.000
_cell.angle_alpha   90.00
_cell.angle_beta   90.00
_cell.angle_gamma   90.00
#
_symmetry.space_group_name_H-M   'P 1'
#
loop_
_entity.id
_entity.type
_entity.pdbx_description
1 polymer ?
#
loop_
_entity_poly.entity_id
_entity_poly.type
_entity_poly.pdbx_seq_one_letter_code
_entity_poly.pdbx_strand_id
1 'polypeptide(L)'
;MNSETRVKIKTIWISLLLLLGFLFLDRVLFPIALFEFPNELEWDTSPWYNFLHKQRNIRFEKDEKGILIAGSSVALYSAYPKQITDEIRTSNIKDGEKFRAEFYSHPALSPTDLHYYSDDILNKKPELVVYVLNPADLQLDYIQKKEYSEVSFDEQARLKDYKIRHQNRFIFPGEFLADHWKDYTKGEFFAQLTKALILLNRFRSFVYDPWIEYMEHHTRTMRSYHYYTGAMPEEGIFLRGWTPPRFTIECELKNGKLSEEIFVQKPGINVAIEEFTESGLPLKFISFGKTYTKSGWHSLVLETQKDRSSNVPQKAKFRFTVSPTTSSDEVDARIFGIAATYGIRLTQNFCRNEIRTGISYERIHGLDDDRIETMSDEDYLKDYEKRLYYNPENEGALNRLKKIQKNKEILGNSPYFTWSEMQFLEKTIAKFKANGQKLIIINSPENPIESKYYKNGNWYQGYLKFLSSHKSDTLGFYDLKDAIPDKKLFLDPHHLTFNGAKRSSALYTDAILNFLNVSTRKE
;
A
#
# COMPACT_ATOMS: atom_id res chain seq x y z
N MET A 1 -17.04 34.77 -51.09
CA MET A 1 -17.36 33.74 -50.06
C MET A 1 -18.68 34.12 -49.43
N ASN A 2 -19.66 33.23 -49.55
CA ASN A 2 -21.03 33.45 -49.09
C ASN A 2 -21.07 33.61 -47.58
N SER A 3 -22.00 34.38 -47.00
CA SER A 3 -22.11 34.61 -45.55
C SER A 3 -22.22 33.29 -44.75
N GLU A 4 -22.93 32.34 -45.29
CA GLU A 4 -23.11 30.99 -44.73
C GLU A 4 -21.80 30.20 -44.65
N THR A 5 -20.93 30.32 -45.68
CA THR A 5 -19.62 29.71 -45.70
C THR A 5 -18.69 30.31 -44.63
N ARG A 6 -18.77 31.63 -44.40
CA ARG A 6 -18.02 32.32 -43.36
C ARG A 6 -18.45 31.87 -41.96
N VAL A 7 -19.72 31.72 -41.73
CA VAL A 7 -20.26 31.24 -40.45
C VAL A 7 -19.79 29.79 -40.19
N LYS A 8 -19.88 28.90 -41.17
CA LYS A 8 -19.43 27.50 -41.05
C LYS A 8 -17.92 27.43 -40.73
N ILE A 9 -17.10 28.21 -41.41
CA ILE A 9 -15.65 28.27 -41.17
C ILE A 9 -15.37 28.79 -39.75
N LYS A 10 -16.03 29.87 -39.32
CA LYS A 10 -15.87 30.43 -37.98
C LYS A 10 -16.26 29.42 -36.91
N THR A 11 -17.36 28.68 -37.10
CA THR A 11 -17.79 27.64 -36.18
C THR A 11 -16.77 26.50 -36.09
N ILE A 12 -16.23 26.04 -37.22
CA ILE A 12 -15.17 25.01 -37.25
C ILE A 12 -13.92 25.49 -36.45
N TRP A 13 -13.48 26.72 -36.67
CA TRP A 13 -12.33 27.27 -35.95
C TRP A 13 -12.57 27.41 -34.45
N ILE A 14 -13.75 27.84 -34.03
CA ILE A 14 -14.11 27.91 -32.61
C ILE A 14 -14.13 26.51 -32.01
N SER A 15 -14.74 25.53 -32.70
CA SER A 15 -14.77 24.14 -32.22
C SER A 15 -13.38 23.54 -32.10
N LEU A 16 -12.49 23.83 -33.06
CA LEU A 16 -11.10 23.39 -33.03
C LEU A 16 -10.33 24.02 -31.86
N LEU A 17 -10.50 25.32 -31.61
CA LEU A 17 -9.88 26.00 -30.49
C LEU A 17 -10.37 25.47 -29.14
N LEU A 18 -11.66 25.20 -29.01
CA LEU A 18 -12.23 24.59 -27.80
C LEU A 18 -11.66 23.18 -27.57
N LEU A 19 -11.56 22.38 -28.63
CA LEU A 19 -10.96 21.04 -28.55
C LEU A 19 -9.48 21.11 -28.14
N LEU A 20 -8.71 21.99 -28.74
CA LEU A 20 -7.30 22.19 -28.40
C LEU A 20 -7.14 22.71 -26.96
N GLY A 21 -7.99 23.63 -26.53
CA GLY A 21 -8.03 24.11 -25.15
C GLY A 21 -8.35 22.99 -24.16
N PHE A 22 -9.34 22.16 -24.48
CA PHE A 22 -9.68 20.98 -23.67
C PHE A 22 -8.53 19.97 -23.62
N LEU A 23 -7.91 19.67 -24.76
CA LEU A 23 -6.75 18.75 -24.80
C LEU A 23 -5.57 19.30 -24.01
N PHE A 24 -5.34 20.61 -24.06
CA PHE A 24 -4.31 21.25 -23.24
C PHE A 24 -4.60 21.13 -21.74
N LEU A 25 -5.85 21.39 -21.33
CA LEU A 25 -6.28 21.18 -19.94
C LEU A 25 -6.11 19.73 -19.51
N ASP A 26 -6.59 18.79 -20.31
CA ASP A 26 -6.60 17.36 -19.98
C ASP A 26 -5.18 16.75 -19.97
N ARG A 27 -4.31 17.14 -20.90
CA ARG A 27 -3.02 16.49 -21.15
C ARG A 27 -1.82 17.20 -20.55
N VAL A 28 -1.96 18.49 -20.25
CA VAL A 28 -0.86 19.30 -19.73
C VAL A 28 -1.16 19.82 -18.32
N LEU A 29 -2.20 20.61 -18.16
CA LEU A 29 -2.46 21.27 -16.88
C LEU A 29 -2.95 20.30 -15.80
N PHE A 30 -3.85 19.39 -16.14
CA PHE A 30 -4.40 18.46 -15.19
C PHE A 30 -3.34 17.48 -14.62
N PRO A 31 -2.47 16.85 -15.41
CA PRO A 31 -1.39 16.03 -14.86
C PRO A 31 -0.41 16.81 -13.99
N ILE A 32 -0.09 18.07 -14.35
CA ILE A 32 0.75 18.94 -13.51
C ILE A 32 0.05 19.16 -12.17
N ALA A 33 -1.22 19.57 -12.18
CA ALA A 33 -1.97 19.79 -10.95
C ALA A 33 -2.08 18.51 -10.10
N LEU A 34 -2.26 17.35 -10.74
CA LEU A 34 -2.45 16.08 -10.03
C LEU A 34 -1.15 15.51 -9.46
N PHE A 35 -0.02 15.62 -10.17
CA PHE A 35 1.19 14.86 -9.84
C PHE A 35 2.38 15.73 -9.39
N GLU A 36 2.40 17.03 -9.73
CA GLU A 36 3.55 17.89 -9.43
C GLU A 36 3.30 18.81 -8.23
N PHE A 37 2.03 19.09 -7.90
CA PHE A 37 1.73 19.86 -6.69
C PHE A 37 1.78 18.94 -5.48
N PRO A 38 2.54 19.29 -4.43
CA PRO A 38 2.55 18.53 -3.20
C PRO A 38 1.18 18.61 -2.56
N ASN A 39 0.61 17.45 -2.31
CA ASN A 39 -0.63 17.31 -1.59
C ASN A 39 -0.32 16.52 -0.31
N GLU A 40 -0.14 17.25 0.78
CA GLU A 40 0.59 16.73 1.94
C GLU A 40 -0.19 15.75 2.80
N LEU A 41 -1.52 15.70 2.72
CA LEU A 41 -2.27 15.07 3.80
C LEU A 41 -3.20 13.93 3.38
N GLU A 42 -3.89 14.08 2.28
CA GLU A 42 -5.04 13.20 2.02
C GLU A 42 -4.71 12.02 1.10
N TRP A 43 -3.65 12.13 0.37
CA TRP A 43 -3.24 11.17 -0.64
C TRP A 43 -2.57 9.94 -0.05
N ASP A 44 -2.06 10.02 1.18
CA ASP A 44 -1.50 8.88 1.91
C ASP A 44 -2.55 7.82 2.21
N THR A 45 -3.80 8.18 2.20
CA THR A 45 -4.90 7.27 2.48
C THR A 45 -5.34 6.46 1.27
N SER A 46 -4.97 6.89 0.06
CA SER A 46 -5.26 6.16 -1.17
C SER A 46 -4.05 5.39 -1.70
N PRO A 47 -3.96 4.07 -1.44
CA PRO A 47 -2.85 3.25 -1.95
C PRO A 47 -2.74 3.27 -3.48
N TRP A 48 -3.82 3.61 -4.18
CA TRP A 48 -3.88 3.69 -5.64
C TRP A 48 -3.27 4.97 -6.18
N TYR A 49 -3.57 6.10 -5.53
CA TYR A 49 -2.92 7.36 -5.87
C TYR A 49 -1.42 7.27 -5.61
N ASN A 50 -1.06 6.71 -4.48
CA ASN A 50 0.32 6.51 -4.09
C ASN A 50 1.08 5.67 -5.10
N PHE A 51 0.47 4.60 -5.59
CA PHE A 51 1.04 3.79 -6.65
C PHE A 51 1.21 4.58 -7.95
N LEU A 52 0.18 5.33 -8.37
CA LEU A 52 0.24 6.14 -9.60
C LEU A 52 1.31 7.22 -9.51
N HIS A 53 1.41 7.90 -8.37
CA HIS A 53 2.42 8.91 -8.13
C HIS A 53 3.82 8.30 -8.19
N LYS A 54 4.06 7.19 -7.51
CA LYS A 54 5.33 6.46 -7.59
C LYS A 54 5.61 5.95 -8.99
N GLN A 55 4.65 5.29 -9.62
CA GLN A 55 4.77 4.81 -11.00
C GLN A 55 5.27 5.91 -11.93
N ARG A 56 4.73 7.12 -11.80
CA ARG A 56 5.14 8.28 -12.60
C ARG A 56 6.54 8.79 -12.24
N ASN A 57 6.88 8.83 -10.95
CA ASN A 57 8.06 9.53 -10.44
C ASN A 57 9.28 8.61 -10.23
N ILE A 58 9.13 7.28 -10.23
CA ILE A 58 10.29 6.39 -10.20
C ILE A 58 11.16 6.64 -11.42
N ARG A 59 12.36 7.14 -11.16
CA ARG A 59 13.42 7.33 -12.15
C ARG A 59 14.73 6.93 -11.51
N PHE A 60 15.53 6.20 -12.24
CA PHE A 60 16.89 5.89 -11.84
C PHE A 60 17.84 6.83 -12.56
N GLU A 61 18.82 7.34 -11.82
CA GLU A 61 19.87 8.20 -12.40
C GLU A 61 20.75 7.39 -13.36
N LYS A 62 21.52 8.06 -14.20
CA LYS A 62 22.32 7.41 -15.24
C LYS A 62 23.28 6.35 -14.69
N ASP A 63 23.79 6.57 -13.50
CA ASP A 63 24.75 5.68 -12.82
C ASP A 63 24.09 4.79 -11.75
N GLU A 64 22.78 4.88 -11.53
CA GLU A 64 22.05 4.04 -10.62
C GLU A 64 21.62 2.73 -11.27
N LYS A 65 21.71 1.65 -10.50
CA LYS A 65 21.18 0.32 -10.82
C LYS A 65 19.87 0.11 -10.08
N GLY A 66 18.76 0.33 -10.77
CA GLY A 66 17.43 0.25 -10.17
C GLY A 66 16.98 -1.18 -9.90
N ILE A 67 16.43 -1.42 -8.72
CA ILE A 67 15.70 -2.65 -8.39
C ILE A 67 14.24 -2.27 -8.16
N LEU A 68 13.33 -2.80 -8.98
CA LEU A 68 11.90 -2.60 -8.78
C LEU A 68 11.28 -3.80 -8.07
N ILE A 69 10.74 -3.58 -6.88
CA ILE A 69 10.03 -4.59 -6.10
C ILE A 69 8.56 -4.49 -6.45
N ALA A 70 8.09 -5.41 -7.30
CA ALA A 70 6.70 -5.51 -7.72
C ALA A 70 5.96 -6.56 -6.89
N GLY A 71 4.67 -6.35 -6.69
CA GLY A 71 3.79 -7.30 -6.01
C GLY A 71 2.59 -6.63 -5.34
N SER A 72 1.79 -7.44 -4.68
CA SER A 72 0.59 -7.01 -3.97
C SER A 72 0.90 -6.39 -2.59
N SER A 73 -0.11 -6.32 -1.73
CA SER A 73 0.10 -6.02 -0.30
C SER A 73 1.10 -6.99 0.35
N VAL A 74 1.25 -8.20 -0.17
CA VAL A 74 2.27 -9.14 0.30
C VAL A 74 3.67 -8.55 0.14
N ALA A 75 3.99 -7.98 -1.03
CA ALA A 75 5.27 -7.29 -1.25
C ALA A 75 5.44 -6.10 -0.31
N LEU A 76 4.39 -5.29 -0.16
CA LEU A 76 4.40 -4.11 0.72
C LEU A 76 4.64 -4.46 2.20
N TYR A 77 4.20 -5.65 2.64
CA TYR A 77 4.36 -6.12 4.01
C TYR A 77 5.55 -7.07 4.22
N SER A 78 6.21 -7.50 3.17
CA SER A 78 7.34 -8.43 3.27
C SER A 78 8.67 -7.85 2.83
N ALA A 79 8.69 -6.71 2.15
CA ALA A 79 9.91 -6.05 1.70
C ALA A 79 10.11 -4.68 2.36
N TYR A 80 11.37 -4.32 2.57
CA TYR A 80 11.79 -3.00 3.04
C TYR A 80 12.87 -2.46 2.09
N PRO A 81 12.51 -1.69 1.05
CA PRO A 81 13.43 -1.30 -0.02
C PRO A 81 14.70 -0.61 0.46
N LYS A 82 14.59 0.24 1.51
CA LYS A 82 15.75 0.90 2.09
C LYS A 82 16.75 -0.11 2.67
N GLN A 83 16.27 -1.08 3.44
CA GLN A 83 17.14 -2.12 4.01
C GLN A 83 17.81 -2.94 2.90
N ILE A 84 17.04 -3.36 1.88
CA ILE A 84 17.56 -4.09 0.73
C ILE A 84 18.65 -3.27 0.02
N THR A 85 18.41 -1.96 -0.18
CA THR A 85 19.39 -1.04 -0.74
C THR A 85 20.66 -0.98 0.08
N ASP A 86 20.53 -0.76 1.40
CA ASP A 86 21.65 -0.61 2.31
C ASP A 86 22.48 -1.91 2.41
N GLU A 87 21.82 -3.07 2.47
CA GLU A 87 22.47 -4.38 2.52
C GLU A 87 23.22 -4.69 1.22
N ILE A 88 22.64 -4.38 0.04
CA ILE A 88 23.32 -4.56 -1.26
C ILE A 88 24.52 -3.61 -1.36
N ARG A 89 24.38 -2.36 -0.95
CA ARG A 89 25.46 -1.36 -0.99
C ARG A 89 26.65 -1.73 -0.11
N THR A 90 26.39 -2.41 0.99
CA THR A 90 27.44 -2.88 1.91
C THR A 90 27.98 -4.26 1.54
N SER A 91 27.39 -4.93 0.56
CA SER A 91 27.84 -6.24 0.09
C SER A 91 29.08 -6.13 -0.82
N ASN A 92 29.74 -7.27 -1.07
CA ASN A 92 30.91 -7.34 -1.94
C ASN A 92 30.55 -7.48 -3.43
N ILE A 93 29.32 -7.13 -3.85
CA ILE A 93 28.94 -7.18 -5.25
C ILE A 93 29.56 -6.02 -6.03
N LYS A 94 29.94 -6.28 -7.28
CA LYS A 94 30.48 -5.24 -8.15
C LYS A 94 29.47 -4.11 -8.37
N ASP A 95 29.88 -2.87 -8.15
CA ASP A 95 29.03 -1.67 -8.21
C ASP A 95 27.84 -1.70 -7.22
N GLY A 96 27.98 -2.39 -6.09
CA GLY A 96 26.95 -2.52 -5.06
C GLY A 96 26.43 -1.17 -4.59
N GLU A 97 27.31 -0.18 -4.49
CA GLU A 97 27.00 1.19 -4.06
C GLU A 97 26.01 1.94 -4.97
N LYS A 98 25.86 1.49 -6.22
CA LYS A 98 24.96 2.11 -7.21
C LYS A 98 23.54 1.57 -7.14
N PHE A 99 23.30 0.48 -6.41
CA PHE A 99 21.96 -0.09 -6.36
C PHE A 99 21.00 0.73 -5.51
N ARG A 100 19.76 0.85 -5.99
CA ARG A 100 18.64 1.45 -5.28
C ARG A 100 17.37 0.64 -5.54
N ALA A 101 16.75 0.17 -4.46
CA ALA A 101 15.49 -0.54 -4.51
C ALA A 101 14.31 0.41 -4.30
N GLU A 102 13.25 0.22 -5.07
CA GLU A 102 12.00 0.98 -4.99
C GLU A 102 10.79 0.06 -5.13
N PHE A 103 9.70 0.41 -4.44
CA PHE A 103 8.45 -0.31 -4.65
C PHE A 103 7.78 0.08 -5.97
N TYR A 104 7.38 -0.94 -6.70
CA TYR A 104 6.42 -0.88 -7.80
C TYR A 104 5.22 -1.78 -7.46
N SER A 105 4.57 -1.50 -6.36
CA SER A 105 3.60 -2.39 -5.71
C SER A 105 2.35 -1.64 -5.29
N HIS A 106 1.22 -2.30 -5.33
CA HIS A 106 -0.04 -1.82 -4.78
C HIS A 106 -0.87 -2.97 -4.22
N PRO A 107 -1.83 -2.72 -3.30
CA PRO A 107 -2.69 -3.78 -2.78
C PRO A 107 -3.38 -4.58 -3.89
N ALA A 108 -3.38 -5.90 -3.77
CA ALA A 108 -3.97 -6.83 -4.72
C ALA A 108 -3.44 -6.72 -6.17
N LEU A 109 -2.16 -6.33 -6.34
CA LEU A 109 -1.48 -6.44 -7.63
C LEU A 109 -1.35 -7.92 -7.99
N SER A 110 -2.00 -8.31 -9.08
CA SER A 110 -2.00 -9.69 -9.58
C SER A 110 -1.01 -9.87 -10.75
N PRO A 111 -0.75 -11.09 -11.20
CA PRO A 111 0.00 -11.33 -12.43
C PRO A 111 -0.62 -10.66 -13.67
N THR A 112 -1.94 -10.54 -13.72
CA THR A 112 -2.62 -9.77 -14.77
C THR A 112 -2.23 -8.29 -14.73
N ASP A 113 -2.23 -7.67 -13.54
CA ASP A 113 -1.79 -6.27 -13.38
C ASP A 113 -0.33 -6.12 -13.81
N LEU A 114 0.55 -7.01 -13.35
CA LEU A 114 1.97 -6.98 -13.70
C LEU A 114 2.19 -7.06 -15.21
N HIS A 115 1.39 -7.88 -15.91
CA HIS A 115 1.46 -8.00 -17.35
C HIS A 115 1.20 -6.66 -18.04
N TYR A 116 0.13 -5.98 -17.67
CA TYR A 116 -0.24 -4.69 -18.26
C TYR A 116 0.67 -3.53 -17.81
N TYR A 117 1.38 -3.66 -16.69
CA TYR A 117 2.39 -2.68 -16.27
C TYR A 117 3.78 -2.95 -16.85
N SER A 118 3.98 -4.07 -17.50
CA SER A 118 5.31 -4.50 -17.95
C SER A 118 6.00 -3.50 -18.88
N ASP A 119 5.26 -2.79 -19.75
CA ASP A 119 5.86 -1.75 -20.61
C ASP A 119 6.33 -0.53 -19.81
N ASP A 120 5.56 -0.10 -18.82
CA ASP A 120 6.00 1.00 -17.95
C ASP A 120 7.25 0.59 -17.14
N ILE A 121 7.28 -0.64 -16.64
CA ILE A 121 8.46 -1.19 -15.95
C ILE A 121 9.67 -1.20 -16.87
N LEU A 122 9.54 -1.72 -18.10
CA LEU A 122 10.62 -1.76 -19.08
C LEU A 122 11.11 -0.35 -19.46
N ASN A 123 10.22 0.62 -19.57
CA ASN A 123 10.56 2.01 -19.86
C ASN A 123 11.39 2.68 -18.74
N LYS A 124 11.28 2.21 -17.49
CA LYS A 124 12.11 2.69 -16.37
C LYS A 124 13.52 2.11 -16.37
N LYS A 125 13.76 1.08 -17.22
CA LYS A 125 15.06 0.42 -17.40
C LYS A 125 15.72 -0.03 -16.08
N PRO A 126 15.00 -0.75 -15.19
CA PRO A 126 15.62 -1.25 -13.99
C PRO A 126 16.69 -2.30 -14.33
N GLU A 127 17.74 -2.40 -13.52
CA GLU A 127 18.70 -3.50 -13.60
C GLU A 127 18.03 -4.84 -13.29
N LEU A 128 17.07 -4.82 -12.35
CA LEU A 128 16.38 -6.00 -11.86
C LEU A 128 14.94 -5.69 -11.47
N VAL A 129 14.03 -6.58 -11.84
CA VAL A 129 12.67 -6.62 -11.29
C VAL A 129 12.59 -7.79 -10.31
N VAL A 130 12.08 -7.54 -9.12
CA VAL A 130 11.79 -8.56 -8.10
C VAL A 130 10.29 -8.65 -7.95
N TYR A 131 9.69 -9.72 -8.45
CA TYR A 131 8.26 -9.95 -8.28
C TYR A 131 8.02 -10.83 -7.06
N VAL A 132 7.49 -10.22 -6.01
CA VAL A 132 7.09 -10.91 -4.78
C VAL A 132 5.68 -11.43 -4.97
N LEU A 133 5.56 -12.75 -5.00
CA LEU A 133 4.32 -13.46 -5.31
C LEU A 133 3.93 -14.35 -4.12
N ASN A 134 2.65 -14.40 -3.84
CA ASN A 134 2.04 -15.39 -2.94
C ASN A 134 0.94 -16.13 -3.69
N PRO A 135 0.68 -17.41 -3.42
CA PRO A 135 -0.46 -18.11 -4.04
C PRO A 135 -1.79 -17.36 -3.94
N ALA A 136 -2.01 -16.59 -2.86
CA ALA A 136 -3.20 -15.74 -2.74
C ALA A 136 -3.34 -14.69 -3.86
N ASP A 137 -2.22 -14.17 -4.38
CA ASP A 137 -2.20 -13.20 -5.48
C ASP A 137 -2.66 -13.79 -6.82
N LEU A 138 -2.71 -15.13 -6.91
CA LEU A 138 -3.28 -15.86 -8.02
C LEU A 138 -4.82 -15.89 -7.99
N GLN A 139 -5.44 -15.09 -7.14
CA GLN A 139 -6.89 -14.91 -7.08
C GLN A 139 -7.67 -16.19 -6.71
N LEU A 140 -7.22 -16.87 -5.68
CA LEU A 140 -7.82 -18.12 -5.17
C LEU A 140 -9.31 -17.99 -4.81
N ASP A 141 -9.81 -16.77 -4.62
CA ASP A 141 -11.22 -16.49 -4.29
C ASP A 141 -12.22 -17.07 -5.29
N TYR A 142 -11.75 -17.35 -6.52
CA TYR A 142 -12.58 -17.83 -7.63
C TYR A 142 -12.48 -19.32 -7.87
N ILE A 143 -11.76 -20.04 -7.01
CA ILE A 143 -11.74 -21.51 -7.06
C ILE A 143 -13.08 -22.05 -6.58
N GLN A 144 -13.66 -22.92 -7.39
CA GLN A 144 -14.92 -23.62 -7.07
C GLN A 144 -14.67 -25.11 -6.95
N LYS A 145 -15.26 -25.72 -5.94
CA LYS A 145 -15.30 -27.16 -5.78
C LYS A 145 -16.61 -27.67 -6.39
N LYS A 146 -16.51 -28.33 -7.52
CA LYS A 146 -17.56 -29.21 -8.02
C LYS A 146 -17.22 -30.60 -7.52
N GLU A 147 -18.04 -31.20 -6.72
CA GLU A 147 -17.84 -32.53 -6.15
C GLU A 147 -16.35 -33.06 -6.16
N TYR A 148 -15.95 -33.88 -5.29
CA TYR A 148 -14.55 -34.21 -4.92
C TYR A 148 -13.54 -34.46 -6.05
N SER A 149 -13.96 -34.51 -7.30
CA SER A 149 -13.13 -34.84 -8.47
C SER A 149 -12.81 -33.68 -9.44
N GLU A 150 -13.53 -32.57 -9.37
CA GLU A 150 -13.33 -31.48 -10.32
C GLU A 150 -13.21 -30.13 -9.63
N VAL A 151 -12.00 -29.67 -9.41
CA VAL A 151 -11.71 -28.28 -9.03
C VAL A 151 -11.67 -27.43 -10.30
N SER A 152 -12.45 -26.38 -10.34
CA SER A 152 -12.47 -25.43 -11.45
C SER A 152 -12.24 -24.01 -10.96
N PHE A 153 -11.76 -23.17 -11.86
CA PHE A 153 -11.58 -21.76 -11.63
C PHE A 153 -12.70 -20.98 -12.37
N ASP A 154 -13.38 -20.07 -11.66
CA ASP A 154 -14.44 -19.26 -12.25
C ASP A 154 -13.86 -18.00 -12.92
N GLU A 155 -13.46 -18.14 -14.17
CA GLU A 155 -12.89 -17.07 -14.97
C GLU A 155 -13.87 -15.91 -15.19
N GLN A 156 -15.16 -16.19 -15.32
CA GLN A 156 -16.17 -15.15 -15.58
C GLN A 156 -16.39 -14.29 -14.32
N ALA A 157 -16.51 -14.93 -13.16
CA ALA A 157 -16.63 -14.21 -11.90
C ALA A 157 -15.36 -13.38 -11.61
N ARG A 158 -14.17 -13.93 -11.86
CA ARG A 158 -12.90 -13.23 -11.75
C ARG A 158 -12.85 -12.00 -12.67
N LEU A 159 -13.17 -12.17 -13.93
CA LEU A 159 -13.15 -11.08 -14.90
C LEU A 159 -14.14 -9.99 -14.53
N LYS A 160 -15.34 -10.36 -14.07
CA LYS A 160 -16.33 -9.41 -13.57
C LYS A 160 -15.81 -8.58 -12.39
N ASP A 161 -15.24 -9.24 -11.40
CA ASP A 161 -14.66 -8.55 -10.24
C ASP A 161 -13.44 -7.70 -10.64
N TYR A 162 -12.61 -8.19 -11.55
CA TYR A 162 -11.48 -7.46 -12.09
C TYR A 162 -11.92 -6.17 -12.80
N LYS A 163 -12.94 -6.25 -13.63
CA LYS A 163 -13.56 -5.08 -14.28
C LYS A 163 -14.03 -4.04 -13.24
N ILE A 164 -14.74 -4.49 -12.20
CA ILE A 164 -15.23 -3.60 -11.13
C ILE A 164 -14.06 -2.94 -10.40
N ARG A 165 -13.05 -3.70 -10.04
CA ARG A 165 -11.85 -3.17 -9.37
C ARG A 165 -11.13 -2.13 -10.21
N HIS A 166 -10.93 -2.40 -11.50
CA HIS A 166 -10.28 -1.47 -12.41
C HIS A 166 -11.12 -0.24 -12.73
N GLN A 167 -12.42 -0.37 -12.82
CA GLN A 167 -13.32 0.78 -12.97
C GLN A 167 -13.13 1.80 -11.85
N ASN A 168 -12.96 1.33 -10.63
CA ASN A 168 -12.84 2.18 -9.45
C ASN A 168 -11.42 2.71 -9.19
N ARG A 169 -10.40 2.01 -9.70
CA ARG A 169 -8.98 2.32 -9.42
C ARG A 169 -8.29 3.14 -10.50
N PHE A 170 -8.88 3.24 -11.67
CA PHE A 170 -8.41 4.07 -12.80
C PHE A 170 -6.96 3.88 -13.27
N ILE A 171 -6.29 2.83 -12.84
CA ILE A 171 -4.97 2.42 -13.32
C ILE A 171 -5.06 1.46 -14.50
N PHE A 172 -6.11 1.59 -15.25
CA PHE A 172 -6.49 0.68 -16.29
C PHE A 172 -5.75 0.97 -17.60
N PRO A 173 -4.90 0.10 -18.09
CA PRO A 173 -4.26 0.28 -19.39
C PRO A 173 -5.29 0.12 -20.51
N GLY A 174 -5.16 0.95 -21.54
CA GLY A 174 -5.99 0.82 -22.75
C GLY A 174 -5.90 -0.56 -23.42
N GLU A 175 -4.75 -1.22 -23.26
CA GLU A 175 -4.48 -2.58 -23.72
C GLU A 175 -5.46 -3.61 -23.12
N PHE A 176 -5.71 -3.55 -21.82
CA PHE A 176 -6.69 -4.45 -21.22
C PHE A 176 -8.09 -4.27 -21.83
N LEU A 177 -8.48 -3.04 -22.10
CA LEU A 177 -9.75 -2.76 -22.77
C LEU A 177 -9.77 -3.33 -24.19
N ALA A 178 -8.65 -3.25 -24.90
CA ALA A 178 -8.52 -3.82 -26.24
C ALA A 178 -8.61 -5.36 -26.23
N ASP A 179 -7.97 -6.00 -25.25
CA ASP A 179 -7.97 -7.45 -25.10
C ASP A 179 -9.33 -8.01 -24.68
N HIS A 180 -10.08 -7.25 -23.89
CA HIS A 180 -11.31 -7.69 -23.24
C HIS A 180 -12.57 -6.93 -23.72
N TRP A 181 -12.51 -6.24 -24.86
CA TRP A 181 -13.65 -5.41 -25.31
C TRP A 181 -14.95 -6.18 -25.49
N LYS A 182 -14.88 -7.47 -25.83
CA LYS A 182 -16.03 -8.35 -26.00
C LYS A 182 -16.75 -8.68 -24.69
N ASP A 183 -16.05 -8.56 -23.57
CA ASP A 183 -16.55 -8.86 -22.23
C ASP A 183 -17.30 -7.68 -21.61
N TYR A 184 -17.36 -6.54 -22.33
CA TYR A 184 -18.06 -5.34 -21.90
C TYR A 184 -19.37 -5.16 -22.66
N THR A 185 -20.40 -4.69 -21.97
CA THR A 185 -21.57 -4.11 -22.66
C THR A 185 -21.15 -2.86 -23.42
N LYS A 186 -21.94 -2.44 -24.42
CA LYS A 186 -21.63 -1.21 -25.18
C LYS A 186 -21.45 0.01 -24.26
N GLY A 187 -22.32 0.18 -23.27
CA GLY A 187 -22.25 1.29 -22.33
C GLY A 187 -21.00 1.26 -21.47
N GLU A 188 -20.64 0.10 -20.89
CA GLU A 188 -19.42 -0.10 -20.12
C GLU A 188 -18.18 0.16 -20.99
N PHE A 189 -18.15 -0.37 -22.21
CA PHE A 189 -17.04 -0.15 -23.14
C PHE A 189 -16.79 1.33 -23.39
N PHE A 190 -17.83 2.10 -23.76
CA PHE A 190 -17.69 3.53 -23.97
C PHE A 190 -17.28 4.29 -22.70
N ALA A 191 -17.79 3.90 -21.55
CA ALA A 191 -17.38 4.48 -20.27
C ALA A 191 -15.88 4.23 -20.00
N GLN A 192 -15.37 3.04 -20.27
CA GLN A 192 -13.94 2.73 -20.11
C GLN A 192 -13.08 3.41 -21.18
N LEU A 193 -13.55 3.46 -22.42
CA LEU A 193 -12.85 4.16 -23.50
C LEU A 193 -12.69 5.65 -23.18
N THR A 194 -13.72 6.31 -22.68
CA THR A 194 -13.60 7.72 -22.26
C THR A 194 -12.63 7.91 -21.11
N LYS A 195 -12.54 6.97 -20.16
CA LYS A 195 -11.52 6.99 -19.10
C LYS A 195 -10.11 6.76 -19.65
N ALA A 196 -9.96 5.88 -20.64
CA ALA A 196 -8.67 5.63 -21.28
C ALA A 196 -8.17 6.86 -22.07
N LEU A 197 -9.09 7.57 -22.72
CA LEU A 197 -8.77 8.70 -23.59
C LEU A 197 -8.71 10.04 -22.85
N ILE A 198 -9.46 10.25 -21.77
CA ILE A 198 -9.60 11.52 -21.07
C ILE A 198 -9.07 11.39 -19.65
N LEU A 199 -7.95 12.03 -19.34
CA LEU A 199 -7.30 11.95 -18.04
C LEU A 199 -8.17 12.56 -16.92
N LEU A 200 -8.83 13.68 -17.18
CA LEU A 200 -9.80 14.28 -16.25
C LEU A 200 -10.91 13.28 -15.86
N ASN A 201 -11.42 12.51 -16.82
CA ASN A 201 -12.41 11.47 -16.53
C ASN A 201 -11.79 10.25 -15.81
N ARG A 202 -10.56 9.90 -16.18
CA ARG A 202 -9.83 8.77 -15.59
C ARG A 202 -9.52 9.00 -14.10
N PHE A 203 -9.06 10.19 -13.75
CA PHE A 203 -8.58 10.53 -12.42
C PHE A 203 -9.52 11.43 -11.63
N ARG A 204 -10.76 11.60 -12.09
CA ARG A 204 -11.73 12.51 -11.44
C ARG A 204 -11.96 12.20 -9.96
N SER A 205 -11.92 10.93 -9.56
CA SER A 205 -12.12 10.54 -8.17
C SER A 205 -11.00 11.04 -7.27
N PHE A 206 -9.76 11.13 -7.76
CA PHE A 206 -8.63 11.68 -6.98
C PHE A 206 -8.75 13.19 -6.73
N VAL A 207 -9.55 13.89 -7.51
CA VAL A 207 -9.83 15.32 -7.30
C VAL A 207 -11.15 15.53 -6.59
N TYR A 208 -12.15 14.71 -6.95
CA TYR A 208 -13.51 14.86 -6.48
C TYR A 208 -13.71 14.27 -5.08
N ASP A 209 -13.13 13.10 -4.79
CA ASP A 209 -13.32 12.43 -3.51
C ASP A 209 -12.71 13.24 -2.35
N PRO A 210 -11.46 13.77 -2.42
CA PRO A 210 -10.94 14.67 -1.40
C PRO A 210 -11.74 15.96 -1.24
N TRP A 211 -12.25 16.52 -2.36
CA TRP A 211 -13.10 17.70 -2.30
C TRP A 211 -14.43 17.43 -1.61
N ILE A 212 -15.05 16.30 -1.91
CA ILE A 212 -16.29 15.89 -1.23
C ILE A 212 -16.01 15.62 0.25
N GLU A 213 -14.93 14.88 0.57
CA GLU A 213 -14.54 14.66 1.95
C GLU A 213 -14.31 15.99 2.69
N TYR A 214 -13.59 16.93 2.07
CA TYR A 214 -13.39 18.26 2.61
C TYR A 214 -14.72 18.98 2.84
N MET A 215 -15.64 18.96 1.89
CA MET A 215 -16.95 19.59 2.00
C MET A 215 -17.84 18.86 3.00
N GLU A 216 -17.88 17.54 3.00
CA GLU A 216 -18.64 16.74 3.98
C GLU A 216 -18.09 16.93 5.40
N HIS A 217 -16.78 17.12 5.51
CA HIS A 217 -16.09 17.36 6.74
C HIS A 217 -16.47 18.69 7.40
N HIS A 218 -16.62 19.74 6.60
CA HIS A 218 -17.08 21.05 7.09
C HIS A 218 -18.59 21.12 7.34
N THR A 219 -19.37 20.16 6.85
CA THR A 219 -20.83 20.18 6.90
C THR A 219 -21.45 19.09 7.76
N ARG A 220 -20.74 18.04 8.12
CA ARG A 220 -21.25 16.90 8.91
C ARG A 220 -20.24 16.48 9.95
N THR A 221 -20.72 16.05 11.12
CA THR A 221 -19.93 15.27 12.09
C THR A 221 -19.26 14.12 11.37
N MET A 222 -17.93 14.15 11.37
CA MET A 222 -17.04 13.23 10.71
C MET A 222 -17.56 11.81 10.57
N ARG A 223 -17.69 11.35 9.35
CA ARG A 223 -17.45 9.96 9.05
C ARG A 223 -15.94 9.86 8.86
N SER A 224 -15.24 9.45 9.90
CA SER A 224 -13.82 9.18 9.79
C SER A 224 -13.61 8.01 8.84
N TYR A 225 -13.32 8.27 7.60
CA TYR A 225 -12.77 7.26 6.70
C TYR A 225 -11.36 6.85 7.15
N HIS A 226 -10.76 7.63 8.02
CA HIS A 226 -9.34 7.60 8.23
C HIS A 226 -9.01 7.75 9.72
N TYR A 227 -8.70 6.66 10.39
CA TYR A 227 -7.49 6.55 11.17
C TYR A 227 -7.50 7.00 12.61
N TYR A 228 -8.57 7.56 13.22
CA TYR A 228 -8.49 7.98 14.61
C TYR A 228 -9.81 8.43 15.21
N THR A 229 -9.89 8.39 16.52
CA THR A 229 -10.94 9.04 17.28
C THR A 229 -10.35 10.24 18.01
N GLY A 230 -11.03 11.37 17.96
CA GLY A 230 -10.67 12.58 18.70
C GLY A 230 -9.66 13.50 18.04
N ALA A 231 -9.02 13.12 16.95
CA ALA A 231 -8.16 14.03 16.18
C ALA A 231 -8.95 14.76 15.09
N MET A 232 -8.46 15.91 14.66
CA MET A 232 -9.06 16.66 13.55
C MET A 232 -8.70 16.01 12.23
N PRO A 233 -9.60 15.97 11.24
CA PRO A 233 -9.44 15.25 9.99
C PRO A 233 -8.30 15.70 9.11
N GLU A 234 -8.15 16.99 8.99
CA GLU A 234 -7.05 17.61 8.27
C GLU A 234 -5.68 17.35 8.92
N GLU A 235 -5.69 16.83 10.14
CA GLU A 235 -4.52 16.59 10.95
C GLU A 235 -4.48 15.15 11.47
N GLY A 236 -4.96 14.19 10.68
CA GLY A 236 -5.16 12.80 11.06
C GLY A 236 -3.98 12.07 11.72
N ILE A 237 -4.23 10.83 12.09
CA ILE A 237 -3.22 9.95 12.68
C ILE A 237 -3.09 8.73 11.77
N PHE A 238 -1.87 8.45 11.33
CA PHE A 238 -1.57 7.36 10.42
C PHE A 238 -1.56 6.00 11.12
N LEU A 239 -1.35 4.97 10.35
CA LEU A 239 -1.16 3.60 10.83
C LEU A 239 -0.18 3.56 12.01
N ARG A 240 -0.51 2.72 13.00
CA ARG A 240 0.34 2.47 14.17
C ARG A 240 0.57 3.71 15.05
N GLY A 241 -0.34 4.67 14.98
CA GLY A 241 -0.30 5.88 15.81
C GLY A 241 0.68 6.94 15.33
N TRP A 242 1.29 6.81 14.16
CA TRP A 242 2.09 7.87 13.58
C TRP A 242 1.24 9.09 13.24
N THR A 243 1.77 10.26 13.50
CA THR A 243 1.09 11.52 13.24
C THR A 243 1.66 12.23 12.02
N PRO A 244 0.90 13.09 11.35
CA PRO A 244 1.48 14.10 10.49
C PRO A 244 2.35 15.06 11.31
N PRO A 245 3.18 15.90 10.64
CA PRO A 245 3.98 16.92 11.34
C PRO A 245 3.16 17.91 12.15
N ARG A 246 1.90 18.08 11.79
CA ARG A 246 0.95 18.92 12.50
C ARG A 246 -0.37 18.19 12.66
N PHE A 247 -0.87 18.10 13.88
CA PHE A 247 -2.16 17.46 14.18
C PHE A 247 -2.80 18.06 15.44
N THR A 248 -4.12 17.91 15.53
CA THR A 248 -4.90 18.37 16.70
C THR A 248 -5.63 17.18 17.31
N ILE A 249 -5.62 17.09 18.62
CA ILE A 249 -6.29 16.03 19.35
C ILE A 249 -6.99 16.59 20.60
N GLU A 250 -8.19 16.07 20.89
CA GLU A 250 -8.90 16.37 22.12
C GLU A 250 -8.49 15.38 23.21
N CYS A 251 -8.05 15.90 24.35
CA CYS A 251 -7.60 15.11 25.48
C CYS A 251 -8.48 15.33 26.70
N GLU A 252 -8.73 14.25 27.41
CA GLU A 252 -9.33 14.29 28.73
C GLU A 252 -8.25 14.48 29.81
N LEU A 253 -8.37 15.57 30.57
CA LEU A 253 -7.38 15.93 31.60
C LEU A 253 -7.83 15.44 32.96
N LYS A 254 -6.92 14.84 33.72
CA LYS A 254 -7.11 14.52 35.13
C LYS A 254 -6.48 15.63 36.00
N ASN A 255 -7.29 16.30 36.77
CA ASN A 255 -6.81 17.41 37.64
C ASN A 255 -6.02 18.47 36.85
N GLY A 256 -6.47 18.80 35.64
CA GLY A 256 -5.80 19.76 34.77
C GLY A 256 -4.47 19.29 34.20
N LYS A 257 -4.14 17.98 34.29
CA LYS A 257 -2.91 17.42 33.77
C LYS A 257 -3.19 16.28 32.78
N LEU A 258 -2.39 16.23 31.74
CA LEU A 258 -2.26 15.11 30.83
C LEU A 258 -0.88 14.48 31.04
N SER A 259 -0.85 13.16 31.25
CA SER A 259 0.40 12.40 31.32
C SER A 259 0.31 11.25 30.34
N GLU A 260 1.09 11.33 29.28
CA GLU A 260 1.08 10.40 28.14
C GLU A 260 2.52 10.05 27.73
N GLU A 261 2.66 9.12 26.81
CA GLU A 261 3.93 8.79 26.18
C GLU A 261 3.86 9.02 24.67
N ILE A 262 4.96 9.55 24.14
CA ILE A 262 5.14 9.75 22.69
C ILE A 262 6.45 9.09 22.26
N PHE A 263 6.45 8.52 21.05
CA PHE A 263 7.66 7.98 20.45
C PHE A 263 8.26 8.99 19.47
N VAL A 264 9.56 9.22 19.63
CA VAL A 264 10.35 10.10 18.77
C VAL A 264 11.34 9.25 17.97
N GLN A 265 11.28 9.31 16.66
CA GLN A 265 12.05 8.43 15.78
C GLN A 265 13.56 8.71 15.81
N LYS A 266 13.95 9.98 15.88
CA LYS A 266 15.36 10.38 15.84
C LYS A 266 15.67 11.53 16.79
N PRO A 267 16.94 11.69 17.18
CA PRO A 267 17.35 12.85 17.98
C PRO A 267 17.11 14.17 17.24
N GLY A 268 16.91 15.25 17.99
CA GLY A 268 16.75 16.60 17.46
C GLY A 268 15.34 16.98 17.07
N ILE A 269 14.36 16.08 17.22
CA ILE A 269 12.95 16.42 16.97
C ILE A 269 12.43 17.34 18.08
N ASN A 270 11.90 18.49 17.68
CA ASN A 270 11.18 19.42 18.52
C ASN A 270 9.68 19.16 18.42
N VAL A 271 9.01 19.09 19.54
CA VAL A 271 7.54 18.97 19.64
C VAL A 271 7.03 20.20 20.33
N ALA A 272 6.31 21.04 19.58
CA ALA A 272 5.60 22.20 20.11
C ALA A 272 4.12 21.87 20.24
N ILE A 273 3.50 22.27 21.36
CA ILE A 273 2.10 21.96 21.68
C ILE A 273 1.40 23.24 22.10
N GLU A 274 0.27 23.53 21.46
CA GLU A 274 -0.58 24.67 21.75
C GLU A 274 -1.96 24.17 22.22
N GLU A 275 -2.50 24.76 23.28
CA GLU A 275 -3.87 24.50 23.71
C GLU A 275 -4.85 25.46 23.00
N PHE A 276 -6.00 24.93 22.57
CA PHE A 276 -7.04 25.68 21.89
C PHE A 276 -8.32 25.77 22.75
N THR A 277 -9.02 26.90 22.66
CA THR A 277 -10.37 27.03 23.19
C THR A 277 -11.36 26.19 22.40
N GLU A 278 -12.54 25.93 22.92
CA GLU A 278 -13.65 25.29 22.20
C GLU A 278 -14.03 26.05 20.92
N SER A 279 -13.78 27.35 20.85
CA SER A 279 -13.99 28.18 19.66
C SER A 279 -12.87 28.11 18.63
N GLY A 280 -11.82 27.29 18.86
CA GLY A 280 -10.71 27.11 17.92
C GLY A 280 -9.66 28.25 17.94
N LEU A 281 -9.74 29.16 18.92
CA LEU A 281 -8.72 30.19 19.09
C LEU A 281 -7.59 29.68 20.00
N PRO A 282 -6.30 29.91 19.66
CA PRO A 282 -5.21 29.53 20.54
C PRO A 282 -5.29 30.27 21.86
N LEU A 283 -5.17 29.53 22.95
CA LEU A 283 -5.02 30.16 24.29
C LEU A 283 -3.61 30.74 24.33
N LYS A 284 -3.53 32.06 24.51
CA LYS A 284 -2.33 32.88 24.35
C LYS A 284 -1.08 32.48 25.19
N PHE A 285 -1.15 31.47 26.05
CA PHE A 285 -0.13 31.30 27.09
C PHE A 285 0.40 29.88 27.37
N ILE A 286 0.02 28.85 26.59
CA ILE A 286 0.62 27.55 26.79
C ILE A 286 1.23 27.07 25.48
N SER A 287 2.49 27.44 25.23
CA SER A 287 3.33 26.76 24.28
C SER A 287 4.28 25.84 25.05
N PHE A 288 4.05 24.55 24.96
CA PHE A 288 5.05 23.57 25.34
C PHE A 288 5.96 23.36 24.14
N GLY A 289 7.25 23.52 24.33
CA GLY A 289 8.23 23.22 23.28
C GLY A 289 9.37 22.42 23.90
N LYS A 290 9.61 21.22 23.39
CA LYS A 290 10.69 20.36 23.88
C LYS A 290 11.41 19.70 22.71
N THR A 291 12.73 19.82 22.69
CA THR A 291 13.58 19.09 21.78
C THR A 291 14.06 17.80 22.45
N TYR A 292 13.80 16.68 21.79
CA TYR A 292 14.19 15.37 22.27
C TYR A 292 15.57 14.99 21.72
N THR A 293 16.49 14.68 22.62
CA THR A 293 17.90 14.39 22.29
C THR A 293 18.17 12.91 22.03
N LYS A 294 17.18 12.05 22.26
CA LYS A 294 17.26 10.60 22.01
C LYS A 294 16.02 10.11 21.28
N SER A 295 16.17 9.09 20.44
CA SER A 295 15.03 8.36 19.90
C SER A 295 14.42 7.44 20.97
N GLY A 296 13.15 7.06 20.77
CA GLY A 296 12.44 6.15 21.67
C GLY A 296 11.20 6.77 22.31
N TRP A 297 10.62 6.05 23.26
CA TRP A 297 9.48 6.50 24.04
C TRP A 297 9.88 7.54 25.09
N HIS A 298 9.10 8.60 25.17
CA HIS A 298 9.33 9.71 26.10
C HIS A 298 8.02 10.11 26.80
N SER A 299 8.12 10.35 28.09
CA SER A 299 7.00 10.90 28.85
C SER A 299 6.71 12.33 28.41
N LEU A 300 5.42 12.61 28.19
CA LEU A 300 4.85 13.91 27.89
C LEU A 300 3.89 14.31 29.01
N VAL A 301 4.20 15.40 29.70
CA VAL A 301 3.31 15.95 30.73
C VAL A 301 2.90 17.33 30.29
N LEU A 302 1.60 17.55 30.15
CA LEU A 302 1.00 18.85 29.86
C LEU A 302 0.10 19.27 31.03
N GLU A 303 0.17 20.54 31.39
CA GLU A 303 -0.68 21.15 32.41
C GLU A 303 -1.52 22.25 31.77
N THR A 304 -2.83 22.21 31.98
CA THR A 304 -3.72 23.30 31.55
C THR A 304 -3.82 24.39 32.62
N GLN A 305 -4.07 25.61 32.18
CA GLN A 305 -4.35 26.71 33.10
C GLN A 305 -5.83 26.80 33.54
N LYS A 306 -6.70 25.97 32.95
CA LYS A 306 -8.10 25.92 33.38
C LYS A 306 -8.20 25.48 34.86
N ASP A 307 -9.12 26.11 35.55
CA ASP A 307 -9.33 26.04 36.99
C ASP A 307 -9.17 24.62 37.58
N ARG A 308 -8.20 24.45 38.48
CA ARG A 308 -7.82 23.17 39.10
C ARG A 308 -8.85 22.67 40.13
N SER A 309 -9.95 23.39 40.33
CA SER A 309 -10.89 23.14 41.43
C SER A 309 -12.03 22.16 41.12
N SER A 310 -12.20 21.73 39.88
CA SER A 310 -13.30 20.83 39.53
C SER A 310 -12.82 19.39 39.43
N ASN A 311 -13.43 18.48 40.21
CA ASN A 311 -13.25 17.02 40.10
C ASN A 311 -13.86 16.41 38.81
N VAL A 312 -14.38 17.25 37.92
CA VAL A 312 -14.95 16.80 36.64
C VAL A 312 -13.85 16.69 35.60
N PRO A 313 -13.77 15.60 34.82
CA PRO A 313 -12.82 15.48 33.72
C PRO A 313 -12.98 16.67 32.77
N GLN A 314 -11.91 17.41 32.55
CA GLN A 314 -11.91 18.56 31.65
C GLN A 314 -11.38 18.12 30.30
N LYS A 315 -12.06 18.51 29.23
CA LYS A 315 -11.59 18.30 27.87
C LYS A 315 -10.82 19.51 27.36
N ALA A 316 -9.70 19.28 26.75
CA ALA A 316 -8.88 20.30 26.10
C ALA A 316 -8.43 19.84 24.71
N LYS A 317 -8.38 20.78 23.77
CA LYS A 317 -7.82 20.53 22.42
C LYS A 317 -6.39 21.00 22.36
N PHE A 318 -5.51 20.13 21.90
CA PHE A 318 -4.09 20.41 21.75
C PHE A 318 -3.70 20.27 20.28
N ARG A 319 -2.99 21.26 19.75
CA ARG A 319 -2.30 21.19 18.47
C ARG A 319 -0.83 20.90 18.69
N PHE A 320 -0.36 19.86 18.05
CA PHE A 320 1.03 19.47 18.02
C PHE A 320 1.67 19.95 16.72
N THR A 321 2.89 20.45 16.82
CA THR A 321 3.73 20.77 15.67
C THR A 321 5.10 20.13 15.88
N VAL A 322 5.54 19.31 14.94
CA VAL A 322 6.76 18.51 15.02
C VAL A 322 7.74 18.93 13.94
N SER A 323 8.98 19.22 14.34
CA SER A 323 10.05 19.64 13.42
C SER A 323 11.42 19.23 13.97
N PRO A 324 12.36 18.76 13.15
CA PRO A 324 12.20 18.35 11.75
C PRO A 324 11.29 17.13 11.61
N THR A 325 10.74 16.93 10.42
CA THR A 325 9.89 15.78 10.09
C THR A 325 10.72 14.51 9.88
N THR A 326 10.06 13.37 9.95
CA THR A 326 10.63 12.06 9.68
C THR A 326 10.03 11.52 8.38
N SER A 327 10.84 10.95 7.50
CA SER A 327 10.35 10.35 6.26
C SER A 327 9.79 8.94 6.48
N SER A 328 9.01 8.42 5.52
CA SER A 328 8.49 7.06 5.58
C SER A 328 9.58 5.99 5.64
N ASP A 329 10.76 6.29 5.13
CA ASP A 329 11.91 5.37 5.16
C ASP A 329 12.53 5.22 6.55
N GLU A 330 12.28 6.20 7.42
CA GLU A 330 12.82 6.23 8.78
C GLU A 330 11.83 5.66 9.81
N VAL A 331 10.58 5.42 9.43
CA VAL A 331 9.53 4.92 10.34
C VAL A 331 9.10 3.51 9.98
N ASP A 332 8.53 2.83 10.97
CA ASP A 332 7.95 1.51 10.78
C ASP A 332 6.50 1.55 10.24
N ALA A 333 6.00 2.72 9.93
CA ALA A 333 4.71 2.90 9.29
C ALA A 333 4.82 2.54 7.81
N ARG A 334 4.44 1.34 7.47
CA ARG A 334 4.36 0.91 6.08
C ARG A 334 3.12 1.45 5.44
N ILE A 335 3.12 2.74 5.21
CA ILE A 335 2.09 3.33 4.39
C ILE A 335 2.55 3.15 2.96
N PHE A 336 1.83 2.37 2.27
CA PHE A 336 1.75 2.03 0.87
C PHE A 336 2.53 2.93 -0.10
N GLY A 337 3.79 3.20 0.24
CA GLY A 337 4.72 3.56 -0.79
C GLY A 337 4.90 5.01 -1.10
N ILE A 338 4.40 5.96 -0.32
CA ILE A 338 4.80 7.36 -0.50
C ILE A 338 5.79 7.78 0.57
N ALA A 339 6.64 8.71 0.18
CA ALA A 339 7.41 9.55 1.08
C ALA A 339 6.46 10.53 1.80
N ALA A 340 5.61 10.04 2.71
CA ALA A 340 4.92 10.89 3.65
C ALA A 340 5.92 11.41 4.69
N THR A 341 5.65 12.60 5.20
CA THR A 341 6.39 13.15 6.31
C THR A 341 5.63 12.88 7.61
N TYR A 342 6.32 12.34 8.60
CA TYR A 342 5.76 11.97 9.89
C TYR A 342 6.25 12.89 11.00
N GLY A 343 5.39 13.05 12.00
CA GLY A 343 5.73 13.74 13.24
C GLY A 343 6.27 12.80 14.30
N ILE A 344 5.42 12.44 15.25
CA ILE A 344 5.68 11.52 16.37
C ILE A 344 4.71 10.34 16.30
N ARG A 345 4.99 9.29 17.06
CA ARG A 345 4.05 8.17 17.23
C ARG A 345 3.36 8.28 18.59
N LEU A 346 2.05 8.07 18.61
CA LEU A 346 1.23 8.06 19.80
C LEU A 346 1.00 6.63 20.29
N THR A 347 0.74 6.49 21.59
CA THR A 347 0.25 5.22 22.15
C THR A 347 -1.17 4.94 21.70
N GLN A 348 -1.60 3.68 21.79
CA GLN A 348 -2.93 3.25 21.35
C GLN A 348 -4.08 4.00 22.04
N ASN A 349 -3.91 4.35 23.30
CA ASN A 349 -4.94 5.03 24.10
C ASN A 349 -4.56 6.48 24.44
N PHE A 350 -3.82 7.12 23.54
CA PHE A 350 -3.37 8.47 23.75
C PHE A 350 -4.54 9.43 24.03
N CYS A 351 -4.44 10.22 25.07
CA CYS A 351 -5.51 11.09 25.52
C CYS A 351 -6.83 10.36 25.85
N ARG A 352 -6.77 9.08 26.18
CA ARG A 352 -7.92 8.19 26.37
C ARG A 352 -8.81 8.02 25.13
N ASN A 353 -8.36 8.51 24.01
CA ASN A 353 -8.97 8.20 22.75
C ASN A 353 -8.41 6.86 22.25
N GLU A 354 -9.29 5.98 21.82
CA GLU A 354 -8.85 4.82 21.09
C GLU A 354 -8.34 5.28 19.73
N ILE A 355 -7.02 5.26 19.55
CA ILE A 355 -6.41 5.59 18.27
C ILE A 355 -6.67 4.42 17.33
N ARG A 356 -7.47 4.67 16.31
CA ARG A 356 -7.84 3.68 15.31
C ARG A 356 -7.17 4.03 14.00
N THR A 357 -6.63 3.03 13.35
CA THR A 357 -5.98 3.12 12.05
C THR A 357 -6.81 2.37 11.02
N GLY A 358 -7.79 2.98 10.39
CA GLY A 358 -8.62 2.35 9.36
C GLY A 358 -9.45 1.16 9.86
N ILE A 359 -10.73 1.30 9.88
CA ILE A 359 -11.68 0.42 10.59
C ILE A 359 -11.49 -1.07 10.28
N SER A 360 -11.24 -1.43 9.04
CA SER A 360 -11.11 -2.83 8.65
C SER A 360 -9.72 -3.40 8.85
N TYR A 361 -8.75 -2.55 8.71
CA TYR A 361 -7.36 -2.95 8.68
C TYR A 361 -6.81 -3.25 10.07
N GLU A 362 -7.09 -2.39 11.02
CA GLU A 362 -6.72 -2.56 12.41
C GLU A 362 -7.26 -3.80 13.06
N ARG A 363 -8.53 -4.09 12.79
CA ARG A 363 -9.20 -5.24 13.40
C ARG A 363 -8.73 -6.55 12.83
N ILE A 364 -8.26 -6.56 11.59
CA ILE A 364 -7.69 -7.73 10.95
C ILE A 364 -6.22 -7.89 11.30
N HIS A 365 -5.47 -6.79 11.29
CA HIS A 365 -4.01 -6.86 11.35
C HIS A 365 -3.43 -6.54 12.74
N GLY A 366 -4.25 -6.05 13.66
CA GLY A 366 -3.78 -5.59 14.97
C GLY A 366 -2.85 -4.38 14.84
N LEU A 367 -2.99 -3.44 15.73
CA LEU A 367 -2.24 -2.19 15.69
C LEU A 367 -0.82 -2.29 16.16
N ASP A 368 -0.58 -3.32 16.91
CA ASP A 368 0.61 -3.42 17.72
C ASP A 368 1.37 -4.69 17.34
N ASP A 369 2.27 -4.55 16.36
CA ASP A 369 3.13 -5.65 15.96
C ASP A 369 3.96 -6.15 17.15
N ASP A 370 4.43 -5.22 18.01
CA ASP A 370 5.22 -5.59 19.19
C ASP A 370 4.38 -6.43 20.15
N ARG A 371 3.09 -6.08 20.30
CA ARG A 371 2.15 -6.88 21.10
C ARG A 371 1.97 -8.29 20.52
N ILE A 372 1.82 -8.40 19.21
CA ILE A 372 1.64 -9.70 18.53
C ILE A 372 2.91 -10.54 18.69
N GLU A 373 4.07 -9.96 18.48
CA GLU A 373 5.36 -10.64 18.54
C GLU A 373 5.72 -11.11 19.96
N THR A 374 5.24 -10.41 20.98
CA THR A 374 5.49 -10.75 22.40
C THR A 374 4.46 -11.66 23.03
N MET A 375 3.36 -11.99 22.35
CA MET A 375 2.34 -12.91 22.86
C MET A 375 2.90 -14.31 23.13
N SER A 376 2.30 -15.03 24.09
CA SER A 376 2.46 -16.45 24.17
C SER A 376 1.92 -17.13 22.90
N ASP A 377 2.34 -18.36 22.62
CA ASP A 377 1.84 -19.10 21.46
C ASP A 377 0.34 -19.38 21.53
N GLU A 378 -0.18 -19.60 22.73
CA GLU A 378 -1.59 -19.84 22.97
C GLU A 378 -2.41 -18.56 22.77
N ASP A 379 -1.95 -17.43 23.31
CA ASP A 379 -2.61 -16.15 23.15
C ASP A 379 -2.58 -15.68 21.69
N TYR A 380 -1.44 -15.89 20.99
CA TYR A 380 -1.36 -15.59 19.56
C TYR A 380 -2.41 -16.38 18.75
N LEU A 381 -2.59 -17.67 19.01
CA LEU A 381 -3.58 -18.48 18.29
C LEU A 381 -5.00 -17.99 18.55
N LYS A 382 -5.33 -17.68 19.81
CA LYS A 382 -6.64 -17.12 20.17
C LYS A 382 -6.88 -15.76 19.51
N ASP A 383 -5.87 -14.89 19.52
CA ASP A 383 -5.94 -13.57 18.91
C ASP A 383 -6.01 -13.66 17.37
N TYR A 384 -5.25 -14.58 16.76
CA TYR A 384 -5.28 -14.85 15.34
C TYR A 384 -6.67 -15.32 14.88
N GLU A 385 -7.27 -16.29 15.57
CA GLU A 385 -8.64 -16.75 15.29
C GLU A 385 -9.65 -15.62 15.46
N LYS A 386 -9.54 -14.85 16.55
CA LYS A 386 -10.40 -13.70 16.79
C LYS A 386 -10.29 -12.66 15.69
N ARG A 387 -9.07 -12.33 15.26
CA ARG A 387 -8.83 -11.37 14.17
C ARG A 387 -9.38 -11.86 12.83
N LEU A 388 -9.26 -13.15 12.54
CA LEU A 388 -9.76 -13.74 11.30
C LEU A 388 -11.26 -14.04 11.33
N TYR A 389 -11.80 -14.42 12.48
CA TYR A 389 -13.15 -15.02 12.56
C TYR A 389 -14.17 -14.19 13.34
N TYR A 390 -13.75 -13.12 14.03
CA TYR A 390 -14.61 -12.38 14.94
C TYR A 390 -14.55 -10.86 14.75
N ASN A 391 -14.82 -10.38 13.56
CA ASN A 391 -15.00 -8.95 13.39
C ASN A 391 -16.37 -8.64 12.79
N PRO A 392 -17.41 -8.34 13.63
CA PRO A 392 -18.75 -8.06 13.15
C PRO A 392 -18.86 -6.83 12.25
N GLU A 393 -17.93 -5.88 12.37
CA GLU A 393 -17.95 -4.65 11.56
C GLU A 393 -17.26 -4.81 10.20
N ASN A 394 -16.60 -5.94 9.97
CA ASN A 394 -15.86 -6.20 8.73
C ASN A 394 -16.12 -7.58 8.14
N GLU A 395 -17.37 -7.97 8.13
CA GLU A 395 -17.82 -9.28 7.69
C GLU A 395 -17.35 -9.62 6.26
N GLY A 396 -17.27 -8.63 5.38
CA GLY A 396 -16.82 -8.82 4.00
C GLY A 396 -15.36 -9.24 3.89
N ALA A 397 -14.44 -8.56 4.57
CA ALA A 397 -13.00 -8.89 4.54
C ALA A 397 -12.72 -10.22 5.23
N LEU A 398 -13.40 -10.46 6.36
CA LEU A 398 -13.29 -11.71 7.09
C LEU A 398 -13.78 -12.91 6.27
N ASN A 399 -14.92 -12.78 5.62
CA ASN A 399 -15.46 -13.82 4.75
C ASN A 399 -14.52 -14.09 3.58
N ARG A 400 -13.84 -13.08 3.08
CA ARG A 400 -12.81 -13.23 2.05
C ARG A 400 -11.61 -14.04 2.54
N LEU A 401 -11.07 -13.75 3.72
CA LEU A 401 -9.95 -14.50 4.31
C LEU A 401 -10.32 -15.97 4.58
N LYS A 402 -11.51 -16.22 5.14
CA LYS A 402 -12.03 -17.59 5.33
C LYS A 402 -12.16 -18.33 3.99
N LYS A 403 -12.61 -17.64 2.96
CA LYS A 403 -12.73 -18.21 1.62
C LYS A 403 -11.34 -18.54 1.04
N ILE A 404 -10.36 -17.66 1.20
CA ILE A 404 -8.98 -17.92 0.78
C ILE A 404 -8.43 -19.15 1.50
N GLN A 405 -8.59 -19.26 2.82
CA GLN A 405 -8.18 -20.43 3.59
C GLN A 405 -8.83 -21.72 3.09
N LYS A 406 -10.15 -21.69 2.90
CA LYS A 406 -10.88 -22.84 2.35
C LYS A 406 -10.39 -23.21 0.94
N ASN A 407 -10.07 -22.21 0.11
CA ASN A 407 -9.54 -22.45 -1.22
C ASN A 407 -8.13 -23.06 -1.17
N LYS A 408 -7.30 -22.72 -0.18
CA LYS A 408 -6.01 -23.37 0.06
C LYS A 408 -6.17 -24.84 0.43
N GLU A 409 -7.15 -25.18 1.27
CA GLU A 409 -7.49 -26.57 1.60
C GLU A 409 -7.93 -27.35 0.34
N ILE A 410 -8.73 -26.72 -0.52
CA ILE A 410 -9.14 -27.31 -1.79
C ILE A 410 -7.91 -27.55 -2.67
N LEU A 411 -7.01 -26.57 -2.80
CA LEU A 411 -5.78 -26.72 -3.55
C LEU A 411 -4.88 -27.83 -3.01
N GLY A 412 -4.80 -27.97 -1.68
CA GLY A 412 -4.04 -29.03 -1.04
C GLY A 412 -4.46 -30.44 -1.48
N ASN A 413 -5.72 -30.61 -1.81
CA ASN A 413 -6.32 -31.88 -2.24
C ASN A 413 -6.50 -32.00 -3.77
N SER A 414 -6.04 -31.01 -4.54
CA SER A 414 -6.31 -30.93 -5.97
C SER A 414 -5.11 -31.37 -6.82
N PRO A 415 -5.34 -31.91 -8.02
CA PRO A 415 -4.29 -32.01 -9.02
C PRO A 415 -3.82 -30.60 -9.42
N TYR A 416 -2.66 -30.53 -10.08
CA TYR A 416 -2.20 -29.29 -10.65
C TYR A 416 -3.09 -28.86 -11.82
N PHE A 417 -3.50 -27.59 -11.82
CA PHE A 417 -4.21 -26.92 -12.90
C PHE A 417 -3.77 -25.45 -12.98
N THR A 418 -3.99 -24.84 -14.12
CA THR A 418 -3.65 -23.44 -14.39
C THR A 418 -4.91 -22.64 -14.74
N TRP A 419 -4.81 -21.33 -14.56
CA TRP A 419 -5.84 -20.37 -14.97
C TRP A 419 -5.22 -19.06 -15.46
N SER A 420 -6.04 -18.07 -15.77
CA SER A 420 -5.61 -16.83 -16.41
C SER A 420 -4.48 -16.10 -15.70
N GLU A 421 -4.46 -16.03 -14.37
CA GLU A 421 -3.38 -15.34 -13.64
C GLU A 421 -2.02 -16.00 -13.91
N MET A 422 -1.97 -17.32 -13.97
CA MET A 422 -0.73 -18.05 -14.30
C MET A 422 -0.33 -17.84 -15.76
N GLN A 423 -1.29 -17.77 -16.68
CA GLN A 423 -1.04 -17.47 -18.09
C GLN A 423 -0.50 -16.04 -18.28
N PHE A 424 -1.03 -15.07 -17.54
CA PHE A 424 -0.51 -13.70 -17.55
C PHE A 424 0.89 -13.62 -16.95
N LEU A 425 1.18 -14.38 -15.91
CA LEU A 425 2.53 -14.51 -15.37
C LEU A 425 3.50 -15.04 -16.44
N GLU A 426 3.11 -16.09 -17.15
CA GLU A 426 3.92 -16.66 -18.25
C GLU A 426 4.14 -15.65 -19.39
N LYS A 427 3.11 -14.92 -19.79
CA LYS A 427 3.23 -13.85 -20.79
C LYS A 427 4.18 -12.75 -20.34
N THR A 428 4.14 -12.37 -19.07
CA THR A 428 5.05 -11.37 -18.49
C THR A 428 6.50 -11.85 -18.47
N ILE A 429 6.72 -13.09 -18.07
CA ILE A 429 8.04 -13.73 -18.11
C ILE A 429 8.59 -13.73 -19.56
N ALA A 430 7.78 -14.14 -20.53
CA ALA A 430 8.16 -14.15 -21.93
C ALA A 430 8.50 -12.74 -22.44
N LYS A 431 7.71 -11.73 -22.07
CA LYS A 431 7.92 -10.33 -22.45
C LYS A 431 9.22 -9.76 -21.86
N PHE A 432 9.48 -9.99 -20.58
CA PHE A 432 10.73 -9.55 -19.94
C PHE A 432 11.94 -10.24 -20.54
N LYS A 433 11.86 -11.55 -20.75
CA LYS A 433 12.93 -12.32 -21.42
C LYS A 433 13.23 -11.78 -22.82
N ALA A 434 12.20 -11.50 -23.63
CA ALA A 434 12.37 -10.96 -24.99
C ALA A 434 13.06 -9.58 -25.00
N ASN A 435 12.94 -8.80 -23.90
CA ASN A 435 13.57 -7.50 -23.74
C ASN A 435 14.89 -7.57 -22.94
N GLY A 436 15.39 -8.75 -22.62
CA GLY A 436 16.62 -8.91 -21.81
C GLY A 436 16.51 -8.41 -20.37
N GLN A 437 15.29 -8.16 -19.89
CA GLN A 437 15.05 -7.69 -18.53
C GLN A 437 15.25 -8.81 -17.51
N LYS A 438 16.14 -8.58 -16.54
CA LYS A 438 16.34 -9.52 -15.43
C LYS A 438 15.11 -9.51 -14.51
N LEU A 439 14.64 -10.70 -14.15
CA LEU A 439 13.49 -10.91 -13.28
C LEU A 439 13.81 -11.95 -12.20
N ILE A 440 13.51 -11.66 -10.97
CA ILE A 440 13.45 -12.64 -9.89
C ILE A 440 11.99 -12.78 -9.47
N ILE A 441 11.49 -14.01 -9.39
CA ILE A 441 10.22 -14.32 -8.74
C ILE A 441 10.51 -14.89 -7.36
N ILE A 442 9.99 -14.26 -6.35
CA ILE A 442 10.10 -14.72 -4.96
C ILE A 442 8.72 -15.17 -4.50
N ASN A 443 8.60 -16.47 -4.20
CA ASN A 443 7.44 -16.96 -3.48
C ASN A 443 7.62 -16.57 -2.01
N SER A 444 6.79 -15.63 -1.54
CA SER A 444 6.96 -14.95 -0.25
C SER A 444 6.79 -15.90 0.94
N PRO A 445 7.37 -15.56 2.10
CA PRO A 445 7.04 -16.24 3.35
C PRO A 445 5.53 -16.22 3.64
N GLU A 446 5.02 -17.30 4.18
CA GLU A 446 3.63 -17.46 4.56
C GLU A 446 3.52 -18.02 5.98
N ASN A 447 2.47 -17.58 6.70
CA ASN A 447 2.22 -18.03 8.05
C ASN A 447 2.13 -19.57 8.11
N PRO A 448 2.94 -20.25 8.94
CA PRO A 448 2.94 -21.70 9.04
C PRO A 448 1.55 -22.30 9.37
N ILE A 449 0.67 -21.53 10.03
CA ILE A 449 -0.70 -21.93 10.31
C ILE A 449 -1.48 -22.17 9.02
N GLU A 450 -1.20 -21.39 7.99
CA GLU A 450 -1.92 -21.40 6.72
C GLU A 450 -1.24 -22.27 5.65
N SER A 451 0.08 -22.20 5.55
CA SER A 451 0.84 -22.94 4.54
C SER A 451 0.66 -24.46 4.67
N LYS A 452 0.38 -24.95 5.88
CA LYS A 452 0.12 -26.37 6.15
C LYS A 452 -1.01 -27.00 5.31
N TYR A 453 -1.99 -26.19 4.90
CA TYR A 453 -3.17 -26.69 4.19
C TYR A 453 -2.87 -27.17 2.78
N TYR A 454 -1.83 -26.65 2.13
CA TYR A 454 -1.60 -26.95 0.72
C TYR A 454 -0.13 -27.24 0.34
N LYS A 455 0.83 -26.95 1.21
CA LYS A 455 2.27 -27.03 0.87
C LYS A 455 2.75 -28.38 0.38
N ASN A 456 2.15 -29.47 0.84
CA ASN A 456 2.47 -30.82 0.45
C ASN A 456 1.55 -31.36 -0.65
N GLY A 457 0.60 -30.55 -1.12
CA GLY A 457 -0.38 -30.95 -2.12
C GLY A 457 0.18 -30.94 -3.56
N ASN A 458 -0.44 -31.74 -4.42
CA ASN A 458 -0.02 -31.90 -5.80
C ASN A 458 -0.07 -30.59 -6.58
N TRP A 459 -1.07 -29.74 -6.29
CA TRP A 459 -1.16 -28.44 -6.95
C TRP A 459 0.05 -27.57 -6.64
N TYR A 460 0.46 -27.47 -5.38
CA TYR A 460 1.59 -26.64 -5.00
C TYR A 460 2.91 -27.13 -5.59
N GLN A 461 3.12 -28.44 -5.60
CA GLN A 461 4.29 -29.04 -6.23
C GLN A 461 4.32 -28.75 -7.75
N GLY A 462 3.16 -28.81 -8.41
CA GLY A 462 3.01 -28.43 -9.81
C GLY A 462 3.29 -26.95 -10.06
N TYR A 463 2.82 -26.07 -9.16
CA TYR A 463 3.10 -24.65 -9.18
C TYR A 463 4.60 -24.34 -9.03
N LEU A 464 5.29 -24.98 -8.09
CA LEU A 464 6.74 -24.83 -7.93
C LEU A 464 7.49 -25.33 -9.17
N LYS A 465 7.06 -26.44 -9.74
CA LYS A 465 7.62 -26.96 -11.00
C LYS A 465 7.40 -25.98 -12.15
N PHE A 466 6.21 -25.41 -12.26
CA PHE A 466 5.90 -24.37 -13.25
C PHE A 466 6.87 -23.19 -13.14
N LEU A 467 7.01 -22.59 -11.95
CA LEU A 467 7.93 -21.46 -11.75
C LEU A 467 9.39 -21.84 -12.00
N SER A 468 9.79 -23.02 -11.55
CA SER A 468 11.18 -23.50 -11.71
C SER A 468 11.53 -23.79 -13.17
N SER A 469 10.56 -24.17 -14.01
CA SER A 469 10.78 -24.46 -15.43
C SER A 469 11.17 -23.22 -16.26
N HIS A 470 10.89 -22.02 -15.74
CA HIS A 470 11.23 -20.76 -16.38
C HIS A 470 12.62 -20.22 -16.00
N LYS A 471 13.33 -20.85 -15.05
CA LYS A 471 14.66 -20.41 -14.64
C LYS A 471 15.62 -20.30 -15.83
N SER A 472 16.36 -19.21 -15.88
CA SER A 472 17.35 -18.91 -16.92
C SER A 472 18.38 -17.91 -16.37
N ASP A 473 19.32 -17.49 -17.20
CA ASP A 473 20.30 -16.46 -16.82
C ASP A 473 19.64 -15.10 -16.55
N THR A 474 18.45 -14.84 -17.10
CA THR A 474 17.67 -13.62 -16.90
C THR A 474 16.49 -13.81 -15.95
N LEU A 475 16.19 -15.04 -15.49
CA LEU A 475 15.09 -15.32 -14.57
C LEU A 475 15.52 -16.23 -13.42
N GLY A 476 15.45 -15.68 -12.20
CA GLY A 476 15.58 -16.39 -10.93
C GLY A 476 14.24 -16.76 -10.34
N PHE A 477 14.17 -17.90 -9.64
CA PHE A 477 13.04 -18.25 -8.80
C PHE A 477 13.52 -18.75 -7.45
N TYR A 478 12.93 -18.19 -6.37
CA TYR A 478 13.24 -18.52 -4.99
C TYR A 478 11.94 -18.81 -4.22
N ASP A 479 11.84 -20.02 -3.68
CA ASP A 479 10.73 -20.38 -2.80
C ASP A 479 11.13 -20.12 -1.35
N LEU A 480 10.58 -19.04 -0.77
CA LEU A 480 10.84 -18.62 0.60
C LEU A 480 9.63 -18.84 1.51
N LYS A 481 8.63 -19.60 1.06
CA LYS A 481 7.37 -19.78 1.76
C LYS A 481 7.54 -20.21 3.22
N ASP A 482 8.43 -21.16 3.50
CA ASP A 482 8.69 -21.70 4.84
C ASP A 482 9.92 -21.03 5.53
N ALA A 483 10.48 -19.95 4.95
CA ALA A 483 11.72 -19.34 5.45
C ALA A 483 11.55 -18.58 6.77
N ILE A 484 10.31 -18.24 7.15
CA ILE A 484 9.98 -17.61 8.44
C ILE A 484 9.07 -18.56 9.22
N PRO A 485 9.64 -19.42 10.09
CA PRO A 485 8.85 -20.41 10.82
C PRO A 485 8.10 -19.84 12.04
N ASP A 486 8.45 -18.66 12.50
CA ASP A 486 7.77 -18.03 13.64
C ASP A 486 6.46 -17.37 13.18
N LYS A 487 5.34 -17.99 13.57
CA LYS A 487 3.99 -17.50 13.26
C LYS A 487 3.70 -16.10 13.79
N LYS A 488 4.36 -15.69 14.89
CA LYS A 488 4.17 -14.37 15.51
C LYS A 488 4.74 -13.20 14.69
N LEU A 489 5.57 -13.52 13.72
CA LEU A 489 6.03 -12.53 12.73
C LEU A 489 5.02 -12.27 11.60
N PHE A 490 3.78 -12.79 11.74
CA PHE A 490 2.71 -12.59 10.79
C PHE A 490 1.49 -11.93 11.43
N LEU A 491 0.98 -10.91 10.75
CA LEU A 491 -0.27 -10.24 11.11
C LEU A 491 -1.49 -11.10 10.77
N ASP A 492 -1.39 -11.83 9.66
CA ASP A 492 -2.45 -12.68 9.11
C ASP A 492 -1.83 -13.83 8.28
N PRO A 493 -2.58 -14.49 7.35
CA PRO A 493 -2.03 -15.58 6.55
C PRO A 493 -0.74 -15.26 5.78
N HIS A 494 -0.55 -14.02 5.32
CA HIS A 494 0.55 -13.68 4.40
C HIS A 494 1.13 -12.27 4.57
N HIS A 495 0.62 -11.46 5.51
CA HIS A 495 1.20 -10.17 5.83
C HIS A 495 2.10 -10.28 7.06
N LEU A 496 3.33 -9.81 6.93
CA LEU A 496 4.31 -9.85 8.00
C LEU A 496 4.19 -8.65 8.93
N THR A 497 4.58 -8.83 10.19
CA THR A 497 4.87 -7.72 11.11
C THR A 497 6.06 -6.91 10.59
N PHE A 498 6.36 -5.78 11.23
CA PHE A 498 7.51 -4.97 10.85
C PHE A 498 8.84 -5.75 10.99
N ASN A 499 9.03 -6.48 12.09
CA ASN A 499 10.23 -7.30 12.27
C ASN A 499 10.24 -8.52 11.34
N GLY A 500 9.06 -9.10 11.07
CA GLY A 500 8.91 -10.11 10.04
C GLY A 500 9.36 -9.64 8.66
N ALA A 501 9.01 -8.40 8.28
CA ALA A 501 9.45 -7.83 7.00
C ALA A 501 10.93 -7.47 6.96
N LYS A 502 11.53 -7.03 8.06
CA LYS A 502 12.98 -6.87 8.12
C LYS A 502 13.69 -8.19 7.87
N ARG A 503 13.17 -9.27 8.49
CA ARG A 503 13.71 -10.61 8.29
C ARG A 503 13.54 -11.11 6.85
N SER A 504 12.36 -10.91 6.26
CA SER A 504 12.15 -11.30 4.86
C SER A 504 12.94 -10.41 3.89
N SER A 505 13.16 -9.13 4.19
CA SER A 505 14.01 -8.24 3.39
C SER A 505 15.44 -8.76 3.29
N ALA A 506 16.01 -9.23 4.40
CA ALA A 506 17.33 -9.86 4.38
C ALA A 506 17.36 -11.13 3.49
N LEU A 507 16.31 -11.98 3.58
CA LEU A 507 16.19 -13.15 2.69
C LEU A 507 16.04 -12.75 1.21
N TYR A 508 15.35 -11.65 0.93
CA TYR A 508 15.22 -11.13 -0.44
C TYR A 508 16.56 -10.56 -0.93
N THR A 509 17.30 -9.86 -0.07
CA THR A 509 18.66 -9.40 -0.38
C THR A 509 19.56 -10.57 -0.74
N ASP A 510 19.54 -11.65 0.03
CA ASP A 510 20.33 -12.86 -0.26
C ASP A 510 19.95 -13.47 -1.62
N ALA A 511 18.65 -13.54 -1.93
CA ALA A 511 18.17 -14.03 -3.23
C ALA A 511 18.65 -13.13 -4.38
N ILE A 512 18.58 -11.81 -4.21
CA ILE A 512 19.06 -10.81 -5.18
C ILE A 512 20.57 -10.96 -5.41
N LEU A 513 21.35 -10.98 -4.33
CA LEU A 513 22.81 -11.11 -4.40
C LEU A 513 23.24 -12.42 -5.05
N ASN A 514 22.60 -13.54 -4.70
CA ASN A 514 22.86 -14.83 -5.31
C ASN A 514 22.59 -14.81 -6.82
N PHE A 515 21.48 -14.21 -7.24
CA PHE A 515 21.14 -14.10 -8.66
C PHE A 515 22.13 -13.22 -9.43
N LEU A 516 22.47 -12.06 -8.90
CA LEU A 516 23.39 -11.11 -9.54
C LEU A 516 24.81 -11.67 -9.62
N ASN A 517 25.29 -12.36 -8.57
CA ASN A 517 26.60 -13.00 -8.56
C ASN A 517 26.74 -14.15 -9.57
N VAL A 518 25.70 -14.92 -9.79
CA VAL A 518 25.68 -15.98 -10.81
C VAL A 518 25.73 -15.37 -12.21
N SER A 519 25.03 -14.27 -12.44
CA SER A 519 25.01 -13.57 -13.72
C SER A 519 26.37 -12.96 -14.08
N THR A 520 27.09 -12.39 -13.09
CA THR A 520 28.40 -11.76 -13.32
C THR A 520 29.56 -12.74 -13.53
N ARG A 521 29.43 -14.02 -13.14
CA ARG A 521 30.46 -15.05 -13.37
C ARG A 521 30.44 -15.61 -14.79
N LYS A 522 29.41 -15.32 -15.58
CA LYS A 522 29.23 -15.80 -16.95
C LYS A 522 29.59 -14.76 -18.01
N GLU A 523 29.74 -13.50 -17.64
CA GLU A 523 30.29 -12.42 -18.47
C GLU A 523 31.82 -12.34 -18.33
#